data_d0887b48a0663fe574c10a21787b9ee0
#
_entry.id   d0887b48a0663fe574c10a21787b9ee0
#
_cell.length_a   1.000
_cell.length_b   1.000
_cell.length_c   1.000
_cell.angle_alpha   90.00
_cell.angle_beta   90.00
_cell.angle_gamma   90.00
#
_symmetry.space_group_name_H-M   'P 1'
#
loop_
_entity.id
_entity.type
_entity.pdbx_description
1 polymer ?
#
loop_
_entity_poly.entity_id
_entity_poly.type
_entity_poly.pdbx_seq_one_letter_code
_entity_poly.pdbx_strand_id
1 'polypeptide(L)'
;MNISHFYAMLSRMRYINRWGLMNNTRCENLSEHSLDVAVIAHCLVLIHNKRFGGNLNAERAALLAIFHDATEIITGDMPTPVKYFNPEIKNAYKEIETTAGNRLVSMLPDDFKDDMDKIIKMNGAGDDELKKYVKAADKFSALIKCIEEIKMGNSEFSKAKEATENSIHNMNMPENEVFEKEFLPSFYLSLDEQDLSLIHISEPTRRVVI
;
A
#
# COMPACT_ATOMS: atom_id res chain seq x y z
N MET A 1 -16.33 -31.80 -4.86
CA MET A 1 -15.67 -30.75 -4.06
C MET A 1 -15.38 -29.60 -5.02
N ASN A 2 -15.98 -28.42 -4.83
CA ASN A 2 -15.69 -27.27 -5.69
C ASN A 2 -14.38 -26.64 -5.21
N ILE A 3 -13.41 -26.55 -6.10
CA ILE A 3 -12.10 -25.92 -5.80
C ILE A 3 -12.29 -24.40 -5.86
N SER A 4 -11.93 -23.72 -4.78
CA SER A 4 -11.88 -22.25 -4.76
C SER A 4 -10.58 -21.74 -5.38
N HIS A 5 -10.69 -20.77 -6.27
CA HIS A 5 -9.53 -20.15 -6.93
C HIS A 5 -9.16 -18.79 -6.32
N PHE A 6 -9.88 -18.28 -5.34
CA PHE A 6 -9.72 -16.94 -4.78
C PHE A 6 -8.29 -16.64 -4.32
N TYR A 7 -7.75 -17.46 -3.41
CA TYR A 7 -6.41 -17.22 -2.88
C TYR A 7 -5.30 -17.46 -3.90
N ALA A 8 -5.52 -18.37 -4.86
CA ALA A 8 -4.60 -18.55 -5.98
C ALA A 8 -4.59 -17.34 -6.90
N MET A 9 -5.76 -16.72 -7.14
CA MET A 9 -5.85 -15.44 -7.86
C MET A 9 -5.20 -14.32 -7.07
N LEU A 10 -5.50 -14.20 -5.78
CA LEU A 10 -4.92 -13.16 -4.93
C LEU A 10 -3.38 -13.21 -4.93
N SER A 11 -2.79 -14.41 -4.92
CA SER A 11 -1.34 -14.57 -5.00
C SER A 11 -0.72 -14.01 -6.29
N ARG A 12 -1.52 -13.70 -7.31
CA ARG A 12 -1.06 -13.09 -8.58
C ARG A 12 -0.75 -11.60 -8.46
N MET A 13 -1.11 -10.94 -7.36
CA MET A 13 -0.70 -9.56 -7.07
C MET A 13 0.81 -9.36 -7.24
N ARG A 14 1.61 -10.39 -6.97
CA ARG A 14 3.08 -10.39 -7.18
C ARG A 14 3.53 -10.23 -8.63
N TYR A 15 2.64 -10.43 -9.60
CA TYR A 15 2.94 -10.32 -11.03
C TYR A 15 2.47 -8.99 -11.64
N ILE A 16 1.76 -8.18 -10.86
CA ILE A 16 1.28 -6.87 -11.31
C ILE A 16 2.27 -5.82 -10.82
N ASN A 17 3.04 -5.26 -11.75
CA ASN A 17 3.99 -4.21 -11.43
C ASN A 17 3.29 -2.86 -11.40
N ARG A 18 3.67 -2.05 -10.43
CA ARG A 18 3.28 -0.65 -10.29
C ARG A 18 4.26 0.25 -11.05
N TRP A 19 3.88 1.51 -11.25
CA TRP A 19 4.73 2.51 -11.91
C TRP A 19 5.10 2.13 -13.34
N GLY A 20 4.20 1.46 -14.07
CA GLY A 20 4.47 0.88 -15.39
C GLY A 20 4.89 1.87 -16.49
N LEU A 21 4.68 3.19 -16.30
CA LEU A 21 5.15 4.24 -17.21
C LEU A 21 6.49 4.86 -16.79
N MET A 22 7.00 4.52 -15.61
CA MET A 22 8.22 5.10 -15.05
C MET A 22 9.41 4.14 -15.28
N ASN A 23 10.59 4.73 -15.49
CA ASN A 23 11.82 3.96 -15.50
C ASN A 23 12.26 3.68 -14.06
N ASN A 24 11.89 2.51 -13.53
CA ASN A 24 12.17 2.13 -12.16
C ASN A 24 13.58 1.59 -12.00
N THR A 25 14.29 1.99 -10.93
CA THR A 25 15.54 1.35 -10.49
C THR A 25 15.24 0.00 -9.84
N ARG A 26 14.17 -0.08 -9.04
CA ARG A 26 13.65 -1.30 -8.44
C ARG A 26 12.16 -1.44 -8.79
N CYS A 27 11.78 -2.59 -9.36
CA CYS A 27 10.37 -2.90 -9.58
C CYS A 27 9.64 -3.07 -8.24
N GLU A 28 8.45 -2.52 -8.14
CA GLU A 28 7.49 -2.72 -7.06
C GLU A 28 6.28 -3.44 -7.62
N ASN A 29 5.80 -4.47 -6.95
CA ASN A 29 4.56 -5.16 -7.31
C ASN A 29 3.44 -4.90 -6.30
N LEU A 30 2.19 -5.24 -6.66
CA LEU A 30 1.03 -5.00 -5.79
C LEU A 30 1.13 -5.70 -4.42
N SER A 31 1.82 -6.85 -4.31
CA SER A 31 1.93 -7.55 -3.03
C SER A 31 2.84 -6.81 -2.06
N GLU A 32 3.98 -6.29 -2.55
CA GLU A 32 4.90 -5.46 -1.75
C GLU A 32 4.19 -4.18 -1.32
N HIS A 33 3.60 -3.46 -2.27
CA HIS A 33 2.83 -2.25 -2.00
C HIS A 33 1.72 -2.46 -0.97
N SER A 34 0.90 -3.50 -1.13
CA SER A 34 -0.21 -3.76 -0.19
C SER A 34 0.26 -4.07 1.22
N LEU A 35 1.44 -4.70 1.37
CA LEU A 35 2.05 -4.91 2.69
C LEU A 35 2.48 -3.58 3.31
N ASP A 36 3.16 -2.73 2.54
CA ASP A 36 3.60 -1.41 3.01
C ASP A 36 2.40 -0.54 3.40
N VAL A 37 1.36 -0.51 2.56
CA VAL A 37 0.11 0.21 2.87
C VAL A 37 -0.53 -0.32 4.16
N ALA A 38 -0.53 -1.64 4.37
CA ALA A 38 -1.11 -2.23 5.58
C ALA A 38 -0.37 -1.81 6.86
N VAL A 39 0.95 -1.83 6.83
CA VAL A 39 1.79 -1.42 7.97
C VAL A 39 1.60 0.08 8.26
N ILE A 40 1.57 0.92 7.22
CA ILE A 40 1.38 2.37 7.37
C ILE A 40 -0.04 2.69 7.83
N ALA A 41 -1.07 2.05 7.28
CA ALA A 41 -2.46 2.25 7.70
C ALA A 41 -2.66 1.90 9.18
N HIS A 42 -2.07 0.79 9.64
CA HIS A 42 -2.05 0.43 11.05
C HIS A 42 -1.39 1.52 11.90
N CYS A 43 -0.23 2.02 11.49
CA CYS A 43 0.49 3.09 12.18
C CYS A 43 -0.34 4.37 12.27
N LEU A 44 -0.94 4.82 11.16
CA LEU A 44 -1.76 6.04 11.14
C LEU A 44 -2.97 5.94 12.09
N VAL A 45 -3.62 4.77 12.17
CA VAL A 45 -4.71 4.55 13.14
C VAL A 45 -4.18 4.49 14.57
N LEU A 46 -3.01 3.92 14.82
CA LEU A 46 -2.37 3.99 16.14
C LEU A 46 -2.05 5.45 16.53
N ILE A 47 -1.55 6.27 15.62
CA ILE A 47 -1.32 7.70 15.85
C ILE A 47 -2.64 8.37 16.25
N HIS A 48 -3.71 8.12 15.48
CA HIS A 48 -5.05 8.62 15.79
C HIS A 48 -5.48 8.26 17.22
N ASN A 49 -5.39 6.98 17.56
CA ASN A 49 -5.84 6.50 18.86
C ASN A 49 -4.98 7.03 20.03
N LYS A 50 -3.65 7.09 19.85
CA LYS A 50 -2.71 7.46 20.92
C LYS A 50 -2.52 8.96 21.10
N ARG A 51 -2.59 9.74 20.02
CA ARG A 51 -2.26 11.18 20.04
C ARG A 51 -3.51 12.07 19.96
N PHE A 52 -4.62 11.55 19.40
CA PHE A 52 -5.85 12.32 19.19
C PHE A 52 -7.05 11.74 19.91
N GLY A 53 -6.85 10.74 20.78
CA GLY A 53 -7.89 10.21 21.67
C GLY A 53 -8.97 9.39 20.95
N GLY A 54 -8.66 8.86 19.76
CA GLY A 54 -9.57 8.00 19.02
C GLY A 54 -9.62 6.56 19.57
N ASN A 55 -10.50 5.75 18.99
CA ASN A 55 -10.66 4.33 19.31
C ASN A 55 -11.03 3.53 18.05
N LEU A 56 -10.27 3.72 16.98
CA LEU A 56 -10.47 2.99 15.72
C LEU A 56 -9.73 1.65 15.75
N ASN A 57 -10.21 0.68 14.97
CA ASN A 57 -9.61 -0.63 14.88
C ASN A 57 -8.42 -0.61 13.90
N ALA A 58 -7.19 -0.58 14.44
CA ALA A 58 -5.96 -0.53 13.65
C ALA A 58 -5.71 -1.83 12.87
N GLU A 59 -6.04 -2.98 13.45
CA GLU A 59 -5.92 -4.29 12.80
C GLU A 59 -6.88 -4.38 11.61
N ARG A 60 -8.08 -3.83 11.74
CA ARG A 60 -9.04 -3.76 10.64
C ARG A 60 -8.54 -2.86 9.51
N ALA A 61 -7.94 -1.72 9.82
CA ALA A 61 -7.34 -0.83 8.82
C ALA A 61 -6.24 -1.55 8.03
N ALA A 62 -5.34 -2.26 8.71
CA ALA A 62 -4.31 -3.07 8.07
C ALA A 62 -4.91 -4.16 7.18
N LEU A 63 -5.94 -4.87 7.65
CA LEU A 63 -6.62 -5.90 6.86
C LEU A 63 -7.23 -5.31 5.59
N LEU A 64 -7.95 -4.19 5.70
CA LEU A 64 -8.53 -3.50 4.53
C LEU A 64 -7.44 -3.09 3.53
N ALA A 65 -6.32 -2.59 4.03
CA ALA A 65 -5.19 -2.18 3.22
C ALA A 65 -4.53 -3.34 2.46
N ILE A 66 -4.46 -4.54 3.04
CA ILE A 66 -3.94 -5.73 2.33
C ILE A 66 -4.75 -6.02 1.05
N PHE A 67 -6.05 -5.76 1.06
CA PHE A 67 -6.95 -6.09 -0.04
C PHE A 67 -7.37 -4.89 -0.90
N HIS A 68 -6.90 -3.67 -0.60
CA HIS A 68 -7.42 -2.45 -1.23
C HIS A 68 -7.26 -2.43 -2.76
N ASP A 69 -6.17 -2.99 -3.27
CA ASP A 69 -5.89 -3.10 -4.70
C ASP A 69 -6.07 -4.52 -5.25
N ALA A 70 -6.77 -5.42 -4.52
CA ALA A 70 -6.97 -6.81 -4.96
C ALA A 70 -7.67 -6.92 -6.32
N THR A 71 -8.51 -5.94 -6.68
CA THR A 71 -9.20 -5.91 -7.98
C THR A 71 -8.25 -5.68 -9.15
N GLU A 72 -7.09 -5.10 -8.91
CA GLU A 72 -6.07 -4.83 -9.91
C GLU A 72 -5.37 -6.10 -10.44
N ILE A 73 -5.59 -7.24 -9.81
CA ILE A 73 -5.23 -8.56 -10.39
C ILE A 73 -5.89 -8.77 -11.76
N ILE A 74 -7.08 -8.18 -11.95
CA ILE A 74 -7.88 -8.32 -13.18
C ILE A 74 -7.69 -7.10 -14.08
N THR A 75 -7.65 -5.89 -13.50
CA THR A 75 -7.59 -4.64 -14.27
C THR A 75 -6.17 -4.21 -14.62
N GLY A 76 -5.16 -4.72 -13.90
CA GLY A 76 -3.82 -4.14 -13.86
C GLY A 76 -3.78 -2.85 -13.05
N ASP A 77 -2.56 -2.43 -12.67
CA ASP A 77 -2.32 -1.10 -12.09
C ASP A 77 -2.44 -0.04 -13.20
N MET A 78 -3.53 0.72 -13.17
CA MET A 78 -3.76 1.75 -14.17
C MET A 78 -3.05 3.05 -13.80
N PRO A 79 -2.19 3.58 -14.69
CA PRO A 79 -1.50 4.84 -14.44
C PRO A 79 -2.46 5.97 -14.06
N THR A 80 -2.14 6.69 -12.99
CA THR A 80 -2.96 7.79 -12.45
C THR A 80 -3.41 8.80 -13.51
N PRO A 81 -2.56 9.24 -14.48
CA PRO A 81 -2.99 10.16 -15.53
C PRO A 81 -4.10 9.60 -16.43
N VAL A 82 -4.17 8.28 -16.59
CA VAL A 82 -5.22 7.62 -17.38
C VAL A 82 -6.47 7.45 -16.54
N LYS A 83 -6.33 6.94 -15.31
CA LYS A 83 -7.44 6.70 -14.37
C LYS A 83 -8.28 7.95 -14.09
N TYR A 84 -7.65 9.12 -14.08
CA TYR A 84 -8.28 10.41 -13.78
C TYR A 84 -8.34 11.37 -14.97
N PHE A 85 -8.22 10.88 -16.20
CA PHE A 85 -8.20 11.72 -17.40
C PHE A 85 -9.48 12.55 -17.56
N ASN A 86 -10.64 11.94 -17.34
CA ASN A 86 -11.94 12.61 -17.30
C ASN A 86 -12.92 11.86 -16.40
N PRO A 87 -14.09 12.47 -16.05
CA PRO A 87 -15.11 11.81 -15.22
C PRO A 87 -15.66 10.51 -15.81
N GLU A 88 -15.75 10.41 -17.14
CA GLU A 88 -16.30 9.23 -17.83
C GLU A 88 -15.37 8.03 -17.64
N ILE A 89 -14.07 8.19 -17.89
CA ILE A 89 -13.07 7.14 -17.69
C ILE A 89 -13.01 6.73 -16.22
N LYS A 90 -13.01 7.71 -15.30
CA LYS A 90 -13.02 7.43 -13.85
C LYS A 90 -14.22 6.59 -13.44
N ASN A 91 -15.42 6.90 -13.93
CA ASN A 91 -16.64 6.18 -13.61
C ASN A 91 -16.64 4.76 -14.24
N ALA A 92 -16.28 4.66 -15.52
CA ALA A 92 -16.14 3.37 -16.20
C ALA A 92 -15.13 2.46 -15.49
N TYR A 93 -13.99 3.00 -15.08
CA TYR A 93 -12.99 2.24 -14.34
C TYR A 93 -13.51 1.75 -12.99
N LYS A 94 -14.25 2.59 -12.25
CA LYS A 94 -14.91 2.18 -11.00
C LYS A 94 -15.91 1.04 -11.17
N GLU A 95 -16.64 1.03 -12.28
CA GLU A 95 -17.56 -0.08 -12.63
C GLU A 95 -16.78 -1.38 -12.90
N ILE A 96 -15.65 -1.27 -13.60
CA ILE A 96 -14.75 -2.40 -13.86
C ILE A 96 -14.17 -2.93 -12.55
N GLU A 97 -13.66 -2.06 -11.65
CA GLU A 97 -13.17 -2.44 -10.32
C GLU A 97 -14.26 -3.17 -9.52
N THR A 98 -15.49 -2.66 -9.55
CA THR A 98 -16.63 -3.29 -8.86
C THR A 98 -16.91 -4.69 -9.43
N THR A 99 -16.90 -4.82 -10.76
CA THR A 99 -17.11 -6.11 -11.45
C THR A 99 -15.97 -7.09 -11.12
N ALA A 100 -14.73 -6.62 -11.11
CA ALA A 100 -13.56 -7.40 -10.73
C ALA A 100 -13.67 -7.92 -9.29
N GLY A 101 -14.05 -7.06 -8.33
CA GLY A 101 -14.29 -7.44 -6.94
C GLY A 101 -15.36 -8.51 -6.81
N ASN A 102 -16.51 -8.33 -7.45
CA ASN A 102 -17.58 -9.33 -7.48
C ASN A 102 -17.11 -10.66 -8.07
N ARG A 103 -16.29 -10.61 -9.12
CA ARG A 103 -15.70 -11.81 -9.74
C ARG A 103 -14.76 -12.54 -8.79
N LEU A 104 -13.89 -11.83 -8.08
CA LEU A 104 -12.99 -12.44 -7.09
C LEU A 104 -13.80 -13.11 -5.97
N VAL A 105 -14.76 -12.40 -5.37
CA VAL A 105 -15.63 -12.95 -4.31
C VAL A 105 -16.39 -14.17 -4.79
N SER A 106 -16.86 -14.20 -6.06
CA SER A 106 -17.58 -15.34 -6.62
C SER A 106 -16.79 -16.66 -6.67
N MET A 107 -15.45 -16.58 -6.57
CA MET A 107 -14.56 -17.75 -6.56
C MET A 107 -14.45 -18.42 -5.18
N LEU A 108 -15.04 -17.81 -4.14
CA LEU A 108 -15.07 -18.36 -2.79
C LEU A 108 -16.23 -19.33 -2.59
N PRO A 109 -16.10 -20.27 -1.63
CA PRO A 109 -17.24 -20.99 -1.09
C PRO A 109 -18.26 -20.02 -0.48
N ASP A 110 -19.55 -20.39 -0.49
CA ASP A 110 -20.63 -19.48 -0.11
C ASP A 110 -20.52 -18.96 1.33
N ASP A 111 -20.02 -19.78 2.23
CA ASP A 111 -19.80 -19.45 3.64
C ASP A 111 -18.67 -18.41 3.89
N PHE A 112 -17.85 -18.10 2.89
CA PHE A 112 -16.77 -17.08 2.98
C PHE A 112 -17.13 -15.76 2.28
N LYS A 113 -18.14 -15.77 1.40
CA LYS A 113 -18.41 -14.65 0.48
C LYS A 113 -18.75 -13.37 1.20
N ASP A 114 -19.62 -13.43 2.19
CA ASP A 114 -20.09 -12.23 2.91
C ASP A 114 -18.97 -11.51 3.65
N ASP A 115 -18.07 -12.25 4.26
CA ASP A 115 -16.94 -11.67 4.99
C ASP A 115 -15.92 -11.04 4.05
N MET A 116 -15.59 -11.73 2.96
CA MET A 116 -14.65 -11.21 1.97
C MET A 116 -15.20 -10.07 1.12
N ASP A 117 -16.50 -10.07 0.83
CA ASP A 117 -17.17 -8.97 0.13
C ASP A 117 -17.05 -7.66 0.94
N LYS A 118 -17.26 -7.73 2.26
CA LYS A 118 -17.08 -6.59 3.16
C LYS A 118 -15.63 -6.06 3.18
N ILE A 119 -14.65 -6.95 3.07
CA ILE A 119 -13.23 -6.58 3.04
C ILE A 119 -12.90 -5.94 1.69
N ILE A 120 -13.20 -6.60 0.57
CA ILE A 120 -12.89 -6.11 -0.78
C ILE A 120 -13.58 -4.76 -1.07
N LYS A 121 -14.82 -4.59 -0.61
CA LYS A 121 -15.59 -3.35 -0.80
C LYS A 121 -15.37 -2.32 0.31
N MET A 122 -14.66 -2.68 1.35
CA MET A 122 -14.47 -1.84 2.55
C MET A 122 -15.81 -1.28 3.06
N ASN A 123 -16.81 -2.12 3.23
CA ASN A 123 -18.17 -1.73 3.62
C ASN A 123 -18.68 -2.44 4.88
N GLY A 124 -17.79 -3.03 5.65
CA GLY A 124 -18.10 -3.54 6.99
C GLY A 124 -18.42 -2.43 7.98
N ALA A 125 -18.93 -2.79 9.13
CA ALA A 125 -19.23 -1.82 10.19
C ALA A 125 -17.96 -1.08 10.64
N GLY A 126 -17.97 0.25 10.55
CA GLY A 126 -16.84 1.11 10.90
C GLY A 126 -15.77 1.26 9.81
N ASP A 127 -15.88 0.56 8.68
CA ASP A 127 -14.88 0.64 7.61
C ASP A 127 -14.84 2.03 6.94
N ASP A 128 -15.96 2.76 6.90
CA ASP A 128 -16.01 4.08 6.27
C ASP A 128 -15.05 5.09 6.91
N GLU A 129 -14.87 5.04 8.23
CA GLU A 129 -13.90 5.88 8.93
C GLU A 129 -12.46 5.45 8.65
N LEU A 130 -12.22 4.16 8.37
CA LEU A 130 -10.90 3.61 8.10
C LEU A 130 -10.41 3.89 6.67
N LYS A 131 -11.33 4.08 5.71
CA LYS A 131 -10.98 4.34 4.29
C LYS A 131 -10.00 5.49 4.11
N LYS A 132 -10.14 6.56 4.88
CA LYS A 132 -9.23 7.71 4.80
C LYS A 132 -7.80 7.36 5.21
N TYR A 133 -7.64 6.47 6.20
CA TYR A 133 -6.32 6.00 6.66
C TYR A 133 -5.67 5.05 5.65
N VAL A 134 -6.45 4.15 5.06
CA VAL A 134 -5.96 3.29 3.95
C VAL A 134 -5.52 4.16 2.78
N LYS A 135 -6.31 5.17 2.39
CA LYS A 135 -5.97 6.10 1.32
C LYS A 135 -4.74 6.95 1.64
N ALA A 136 -4.57 7.39 2.89
CA ALA A 136 -3.37 8.11 3.30
C ALA A 136 -2.14 7.20 3.26
N ALA A 137 -2.27 5.97 3.74
CA ALA A 137 -1.22 4.97 3.72
C ALA A 137 -0.78 4.60 2.30
N ASP A 138 -1.72 4.44 1.35
CA ASP A 138 -1.42 4.26 -0.08
C ASP A 138 -0.54 5.41 -0.61
N LYS A 139 -0.88 6.66 -0.28
CA LYS A 139 -0.08 7.81 -0.67
C LYS A 139 1.31 7.83 -0.01
N PHE A 140 1.41 7.46 1.26
CA PHE A 140 2.70 7.35 1.93
C PHE A 140 3.56 6.23 1.34
N SER A 141 3.00 5.08 1.01
CA SER A 141 3.73 4.02 0.31
C SER A 141 4.27 4.52 -1.03
N ALA A 142 3.45 5.23 -1.83
CA ALA A 142 3.89 5.86 -3.07
C ALA A 142 4.99 6.93 -2.85
N LEU A 143 4.90 7.72 -1.77
CA LEU A 143 5.92 8.70 -1.41
C LEU A 143 7.24 8.02 -1.02
N ILE A 144 7.19 6.96 -0.22
CA ILE A 144 8.37 6.18 0.17
C ILE A 144 9.05 5.59 -1.05
N LYS A 145 8.31 5.03 -1.99
CA LYS A 145 8.83 4.57 -3.28
C LYS A 145 9.57 5.68 -4.02
N CYS A 146 9.00 6.89 -4.08
CA CYS A 146 9.68 8.03 -4.71
C CYS A 146 10.97 8.43 -3.99
N ILE A 147 10.98 8.38 -2.64
CA ILE A 147 12.17 8.67 -1.83
C ILE A 147 13.27 7.64 -2.14
N GLU A 148 12.95 6.36 -2.17
CA GLU A 148 13.90 5.29 -2.47
C GLU A 148 14.53 5.44 -3.87
N GLU A 149 13.73 5.71 -4.88
CA GLU A 149 14.20 5.91 -6.25
C GLU A 149 15.14 7.12 -6.36
N ILE A 150 14.78 8.24 -5.71
CA ILE A 150 15.62 9.44 -5.69
C ILE A 150 16.93 9.18 -4.94
N LYS A 151 16.92 8.43 -3.83
CA LYS A 151 18.15 7.99 -3.13
C LYS A 151 19.07 7.17 -4.02
N MET A 152 18.51 6.38 -4.93
CA MET A 152 19.27 5.61 -5.93
C MET A 152 19.73 6.46 -7.13
N GLY A 153 19.48 7.79 -7.11
CA GLY A 153 19.86 8.71 -8.18
C GLY A 153 18.84 8.86 -9.30
N ASN A 154 17.68 8.27 -9.18
CA ASN A 154 16.62 8.33 -10.19
C ASN A 154 15.78 9.61 -10.06
N SER A 155 16.18 10.66 -10.77
CA SER A 155 15.49 11.97 -10.74
C SER A 155 14.12 11.97 -11.43
N GLU A 156 13.76 10.92 -12.19
CA GLU A 156 12.46 10.81 -12.84
C GLU A 156 11.30 10.86 -11.85
N PHE A 157 11.52 10.37 -10.62
CA PHE A 157 10.53 10.36 -9.55
C PHE A 157 10.35 11.70 -8.81
N SER A 158 11.12 12.75 -9.14
CA SER A 158 11.06 14.03 -8.41
C SER A 158 9.69 14.72 -8.49
N LYS A 159 9.08 14.76 -9.68
CA LYS A 159 7.73 15.33 -9.85
C LYS A 159 6.64 14.48 -9.21
N ALA A 160 6.77 13.15 -9.27
CA ALA A 160 5.85 12.24 -8.60
C ALA A 160 5.90 12.40 -7.08
N LYS A 161 7.10 12.58 -6.51
CA LYS A 161 7.31 12.89 -5.09
C LYS A 161 6.54 14.15 -4.69
N GLU A 162 6.79 15.28 -5.36
CA GLU A 162 6.13 16.56 -5.08
C GLU A 162 4.59 16.45 -5.17
N ALA A 163 4.09 15.81 -6.22
CA ALA A 163 2.65 15.63 -6.42
C ALA A 163 2.03 14.76 -5.32
N THR A 164 2.76 13.74 -4.85
CA THR A 164 2.30 12.85 -3.77
C THR A 164 2.31 13.57 -2.43
N GLU A 165 3.35 14.34 -2.10
CA GLU A 165 3.44 15.19 -0.90
C GLU A 165 2.26 16.17 -0.86
N ASN A 166 2.01 16.88 -1.95
CA ASN A 166 0.87 17.79 -2.04
C ASN A 166 -0.47 17.06 -1.85
N SER A 167 -0.60 15.84 -2.37
CA SER A 167 -1.80 15.03 -2.19
C SER A 167 -2.01 14.60 -0.73
N ILE A 168 -0.95 14.27 0.00
CA ILE A 168 -0.99 13.94 1.43
C ILE A 168 -1.41 15.18 2.25
N HIS A 169 -0.78 16.33 2.01
CA HIS A 169 -1.11 17.58 2.70
C HIS A 169 -2.56 18.00 2.46
N ASN A 170 -3.07 17.85 1.24
CA ASN A 170 -4.46 18.17 0.90
C ASN A 170 -5.50 17.27 1.58
N MET A 171 -5.09 16.15 2.19
CA MET A 171 -6.00 15.34 3.00
C MET A 171 -6.34 15.98 4.34
N ASN A 172 -5.57 16.96 4.80
CA ASN A 172 -5.75 17.70 6.05
C ASN A 172 -5.96 16.77 7.27
N MET A 173 -5.14 15.73 7.36
CA MET A 173 -5.18 14.76 8.47
C MET A 173 -4.02 15.05 9.44
N PRO A 174 -4.28 15.33 10.72
CA PRO A 174 -3.20 15.58 11.68
C PRO A 174 -2.31 14.36 11.91
N GLU A 175 -2.82 13.16 11.68
CA GLU A 175 -2.04 11.91 11.73
C GLU A 175 -0.94 11.88 10.67
N ASN A 176 -1.19 12.47 9.50
CA ASN A 176 -0.21 12.58 8.43
C ASN A 176 0.97 13.46 8.86
N GLU A 177 0.72 14.60 9.51
CA GLU A 177 1.77 15.48 10.02
C GLU A 177 2.65 14.77 11.06
N VAL A 178 2.06 13.96 11.93
CA VAL A 178 2.81 13.16 12.90
C VAL A 178 3.66 12.11 12.18
N PHE A 179 3.10 11.41 11.19
CA PHE A 179 3.82 10.40 10.44
C PHE A 179 5.00 11.03 9.66
N GLU A 180 4.79 12.14 8.99
CA GLU A 180 5.83 12.88 8.25
C GLU A 180 6.96 13.36 9.16
N LYS A 181 6.64 13.75 10.38
CA LYS A 181 7.62 14.30 11.31
C LYS A 181 8.40 13.22 12.09
N GLU A 182 7.72 12.17 12.53
CA GLU A 182 8.29 11.21 13.47
C GLU A 182 8.76 9.91 12.79
N PHE A 183 8.16 9.50 11.66
CA PHE A 183 8.42 8.20 11.03
C PHE A 183 9.05 8.31 9.64
N LEU A 184 8.56 9.20 8.79
CA LEU A 184 9.03 9.35 7.42
C LEU A 184 10.52 9.67 7.29
N PRO A 185 11.17 10.46 8.17
CA PRO A 185 12.59 10.77 8.05
C PRO A 185 13.52 9.56 8.05
N SER A 186 13.11 8.46 8.69
CA SER A 186 13.92 7.22 8.74
C SER A 186 14.08 6.57 7.36
N PHE A 187 13.16 6.82 6.41
CA PHE A 187 13.28 6.27 5.04
C PHE A 187 14.38 6.95 4.21
N TYR A 188 14.89 8.10 4.67
CA TYR A 188 16.04 8.76 4.06
C TYR A 188 17.38 8.23 4.59
N LEU A 189 17.38 7.50 5.71
CA LEU A 189 18.58 7.02 6.36
C LEU A 189 19.07 5.70 5.73
N SER A 190 20.37 5.47 5.84
CA SER A 190 20.98 4.16 5.60
C SER A 190 20.70 3.21 6.77
N LEU A 191 20.98 1.91 6.58
CA LEU A 191 20.78 0.91 7.63
C LEU A 191 21.60 1.25 8.89
N ASP A 192 22.83 1.71 8.72
CA ASP A 192 23.72 2.04 9.84
C ASP A 192 23.25 3.27 10.63
N GLU A 193 22.58 4.21 9.96
CA GLU A 193 22.01 5.41 10.58
C GLU A 193 20.68 5.12 11.32
N GLN A 194 20.11 3.95 11.15
CA GLN A 194 18.87 3.48 11.83
C GLN A 194 19.16 2.75 13.15
N ASP A 195 20.31 2.98 13.81
CA ASP A 195 20.73 2.36 15.08
C ASP A 195 20.84 0.82 15.05
N LEU A 196 20.87 0.22 13.87
CA LEU A 196 21.16 -1.22 13.73
C LEU A 196 22.67 -1.52 13.65
N SER A 197 23.54 -0.52 13.85
CA SER A 197 24.99 -0.65 13.86
C SER A 197 25.53 -1.62 14.92
N LEU A 198 24.72 -2.02 15.90
CA LEU A 198 25.04 -3.07 16.86
C LEU A 198 24.96 -4.48 16.27
N ILE A 199 24.38 -4.64 15.08
CA ILE A 199 24.37 -5.90 14.35
C ILE A 199 25.49 -5.88 13.29
N HIS A 200 26.70 -5.53 13.66
CA HIS A 200 27.87 -6.01 12.93
C HIS A 200 27.94 -7.53 13.16
N ILE A 201 27.27 -8.28 12.30
CA ILE A 201 27.60 -9.68 12.09
C ILE A 201 29.02 -9.62 11.50
N SER A 202 30.02 -9.74 12.38
CA SER A 202 31.36 -10.06 11.94
C SER A 202 31.24 -11.37 11.16
N GLU A 203 31.36 -11.33 9.84
CA GLU A 203 31.52 -12.55 9.05
C GLU A 203 32.59 -13.40 9.73
N PRO A 204 32.30 -14.68 10.04
CA PRO A 204 33.31 -15.54 10.61
C PRO A 204 34.46 -15.59 9.59
N THR A 205 35.58 -14.98 9.96
CA THR A 205 36.84 -15.06 9.20
C THR A 205 37.06 -16.53 8.89
N ARG A 206 36.88 -16.94 7.63
CA ARG A 206 37.33 -18.23 7.13
C ARG A 206 38.82 -18.32 7.46
N ARG A 207 39.19 -19.05 8.51
CA ARG A 207 40.56 -19.50 8.69
C ARG A 207 40.88 -20.36 7.48
N VAL A 208 41.67 -19.79 6.58
CA VAL A 208 42.42 -20.57 5.61
C VAL A 208 43.42 -21.38 6.43
N VAL A 209 43.15 -22.67 6.63
CA VAL A 209 44.14 -23.62 7.12
C VAL A 209 45.00 -23.95 5.90
N ILE A 210 46.24 -23.49 5.94
CA ILE A 210 47.30 -23.90 5.02
C ILE A 210 47.79 -25.27 5.43
#